data_6164dda9ad63d6367fb68a71e8bcf727
#
_entry.id   6164dda9ad63d6367fb68a71e8bcf727
#
_cell.length_a   1.000
_cell.length_b   1.000
_cell.length_c   1.000
_cell.angle_alpha   90.00
_cell.angle_beta   90.00
_cell.angle_gamma   90.00
#
_symmetry.space_group_name_H-M   'P 1'
#
loop_
_entity.id
_entity.type
_entity.pdbx_description
1 polymer ?
#
loop_
_entity_poly.entity_id
_entity_poly.type
_entity_poly.pdbx_seq_one_letter_code
_entity_poly.pdbx_strand_id
1 'polypeptide(L)'
;MAKHGALRNTPHGPHAAAHAPESAGRIPDLDRLIHERIRLGIVSALAANPSLTFNDLKRLLQTTDGNLSVHARKLEEAKYIACTKSFEGRVPKTEYALTPAGRKALEKYLDHMEALIEAMKR
;
A
#
# COMPACT_ATOMS: atom_id res chain seq x y z
N MET A 1 15.58 14.82 -5.09
CA MET A 1 15.33 14.65 -5.18
C MET A 1 15.60 14.26 -4.70
N ALA A 2 15.51 14.71 -5.42
CA ALA A 2 15.14 14.51 -5.29
C ALA A 2 15.41 14.02 -4.84
N LYS A 3 14.89 13.95 -5.49
CA LYS A 3 14.66 13.78 -5.40
C LYS A 3 14.63 13.14 -5.25
N HIS A 4 14.33 13.58 -5.71
CA HIS A 4 14.06 13.25 -5.86
C HIS A 4 13.93 13.01 -5.60
N GLY A 5 14.27 13.51 -5.91
CA GLY A 5 13.58 13.67 -5.96
C GLY A 5 13.62 13.51 -5.89
N ALA A 6 13.17 13.47 -6.43
CA ALA A 6 12.69 13.61 -6.59
C ALA A 6 12.83 13.42 -6.52
N LEU A 7 12.40 13.71 -6.89
CA LEU A 7 12.01 13.84 -7.09
C LEU A 7 12.08 13.80 -6.97
N ARG A 8 11.70 14.33 -7.40
CA ARG A 8 11.15 14.57 -7.54
C ARG A 8 10.93 14.48 -7.49
N ASN A 9 10.78 15.12 -7.77
CA ASN A 9 10.02 15.30 -7.94
C ASN A 9 9.92 15.23 -8.04
N THR A 10 9.72 15.92 -8.69
CA THR A 10 9.04 16.23 -8.97
C THR A 10 9.00 16.18 -9.02
N PRO A 11 8.73 16.56 -9.68
CA PRO A 11 8.17 16.73 -9.85
C PRO A 11 8.52 16.64 -9.71
N HIS A 12 8.29 17.20 -10.15
CA HIS A 12 8.01 17.25 -10.35
C HIS A 12 8.18 17.18 -10.71
N GLY A 13 8.34 17.49 -11.06
CA GLY A 13 7.92 17.60 -11.87
C GLY A 13 7.95 17.66 -12.51
N PRO A 14 8.06 18.35 -13.10
CA PRO A 14 7.74 18.18 -13.69
C PRO A 14 7.78 17.82 -14.30
N HIS A 15 7.55 17.72 -14.71
CA HIS A 15 7.32 17.18 -15.48
C HIS A 15 6.70 17.34 -16.21
N ALA A 16 7.28 18.20 -16.52
CA ALA A 16 6.16 18.46 -17.36
C ALA A 16 5.64 17.18 -17.93
N ALA A 17 4.62 16.84 -17.40
CA ALA A 17 4.05 15.62 -17.87
C ALA A 17 3.60 15.83 -19.30
N ALA A 18 4.15 15.06 -20.18
CA ALA A 18 3.54 14.95 -21.47
C ALA A 18 2.15 14.43 -21.22
N HIS A 19 1.18 15.12 -21.70
CA HIS A 19 -0.19 14.72 -21.46
C HIS A 19 -0.62 13.68 -22.46
N ALA A 20 -0.96 12.51 -21.98
CA ALA A 20 -1.65 11.55 -22.80
C ALA A 20 -3.03 12.11 -23.11
N PRO A 21 -3.56 11.87 -24.31
CA PRO A 21 -4.92 12.28 -24.60
C PRO A 21 -5.89 11.60 -23.64
N GLU A 22 -6.77 12.37 -23.07
CA GLU A 22 -7.66 11.84 -22.05
C GLU A 22 -8.58 10.75 -22.55
N SER A 23 -8.92 10.78 -23.81
CA SER A 23 -9.87 9.84 -24.38
C SER A 23 -9.25 8.53 -24.82
N ALA A 24 -7.93 8.43 -24.89
CA ALA A 24 -7.29 7.30 -25.52
C ALA A 24 -6.44 6.50 -24.55
N GLY A 25 -7.03 5.53 -23.87
CA GLY A 25 -6.26 4.62 -23.05
C GLY A 25 -5.67 5.26 -21.82
N ARG A 26 -6.44 6.11 -21.18
CA ARG A 26 -5.99 6.76 -19.97
C ARG A 26 -5.61 5.72 -18.92
N ILE A 27 -4.44 5.88 -18.33
CA ILE A 27 -3.99 5.02 -17.25
C ILE A 27 -4.72 5.42 -15.97
N PRO A 28 -5.38 4.48 -15.29
CA PRO A 28 -6.04 4.80 -14.01
C PRO A 28 -5.05 5.35 -12.99
N ASP A 29 -5.54 6.25 -12.15
CA ASP A 29 -4.75 6.82 -11.07
C ASP A 29 -4.73 5.84 -9.91
N LEU A 30 -3.65 5.08 -9.79
CA LEU A 30 -3.51 4.08 -8.75
C LEU A 30 -3.26 4.73 -7.40
N ASP A 31 -3.85 4.14 -6.36
CA ASP A 31 -3.64 4.59 -5.00
C ASP A 31 -2.15 4.53 -4.66
N ARG A 32 -1.54 5.68 -4.44
CA ARG A 32 -0.10 5.76 -4.22
C ARG A 32 0.33 5.13 -2.91
N LEU A 33 -0.54 5.16 -1.92
CA LEU A 33 -0.22 4.56 -0.63
C LEU A 33 -0.18 3.03 -0.75
N ILE A 34 -1.13 2.46 -1.46
CA ILE A 34 -1.20 1.01 -1.65
C ILE A 34 -0.21 0.54 -2.71
N HIS A 35 0.05 1.38 -3.72
CA HIS A 35 0.92 1.00 -4.84
C HIS A 35 2.39 1.06 -4.44
N GLU A 36 2.75 0.17 -3.53
CA GLU A 36 4.12 -0.01 -3.07
C GLU A 36 4.21 -1.44 -2.55
N ARG A 37 5.30 -2.14 -2.83
CA ARG A 37 5.40 -3.59 -2.61
C ARG A 37 5.02 -4.03 -1.20
N ILE A 38 5.61 -3.41 -0.20
CA ILE A 38 5.38 -3.83 1.19
C ILE A 38 3.98 -3.45 1.64
N ARG A 39 3.53 -2.23 1.34
CA ARG A 39 2.20 -1.79 1.75
C ARG A 39 1.11 -2.58 1.04
N LEU A 40 1.26 -2.84 -0.24
CA LEU A 40 0.32 -3.71 -0.96
C LEU A 40 0.31 -5.11 -0.36
N GLY A 41 1.49 -5.62 0.00
CA GLY A 41 1.60 -6.91 0.67
C GLY A 41 0.87 -6.95 2.00
N ILE A 42 1.01 -5.88 2.81
CA ILE A 42 0.33 -5.80 4.10
C ILE A 42 -1.19 -5.85 3.93
N VAL A 43 -1.74 -4.95 3.10
CA VAL A 43 -3.19 -4.89 2.95
C VAL A 43 -3.75 -6.16 2.30
N SER A 44 -3.02 -6.76 1.38
CA SER A 44 -3.44 -8.01 0.74
C SER A 44 -3.47 -9.16 1.74
N ALA A 45 -2.43 -9.29 2.56
CA ALA A 45 -2.37 -10.33 3.58
C ALA A 45 -3.50 -10.16 4.60
N LEU A 46 -3.79 -8.92 4.99
CA LEU A 46 -4.85 -8.64 5.95
C LEU A 46 -6.24 -8.74 5.33
N ALA A 47 -6.35 -8.66 4.02
CA ALA A 47 -7.64 -8.92 3.37
C ALA A 47 -8.00 -10.40 3.43
N ALA A 48 -6.99 -11.26 3.48
CA ALA A 48 -7.17 -12.71 3.50
C ALA A 48 -7.23 -13.30 4.91
N ASN A 49 -6.89 -12.51 5.93
CA ASN A 49 -6.82 -12.98 7.32
C ASN A 49 -7.47 -11.96 8.25
N PRO A 50 -8.23 -12.40 9.27
CA PRO A 50 -8.87 -11.46 10.19
C PRO A 50 -7.88 -10.56 10.92
N SER A 51 -6.72 -11.09 11.27
CA SER A 51 -5.63 -10.32 11.86
C SER A 51 -4.33 -11.08 11.66
N LEU A 52 -3.22 -10.34 11.69
CA LEU A 52 -1.88 -10.94 11.64
C LEU A 52 -0.97 -10.18 12.59
N THR A 53 -0.05 -10.89 13.22
CA THR A 53 0.92 -10.23 14.09
C THR A 53 2.01 -9.55 13.25
N PHE A 54 2.73 -8.65 13.89
CA PHE A 54 3.90 -8.01 13.28
C PHE A 54 4.87 -9.07 12.73
N ASN A 55 5.14 -10.10 13.52
CA ASN A 55 6.06 -11.16 13.11
C ASN A 55 5.52 -11.98 11.94
N ASP A 56 4.21 -12.23 11.92
CA ASP A 56 3.58 -12.93 10.80
C ASP A 56 3.80 -12.15 9.50
N LEU A 57 3.53 -10.86 9.54
CA LEU A 57 3.70 -10.00 8.36
C LEU A 57 5.16 -9.94 7.92
N LYS A 58 6.07 -9.85 8.89
CA LYS A 58 7.50 -9.80 8.58
C LYS A 58 7.93 -11.05 7.82
N ARG A 59 7.48 -12.23 8.27
CA ARG A 59 7.81 -13.49 7.61
C ARG A 59 7.17 -13.60 6.24
N LEU A 60 5.87 -13.27 6.14
CA LEU A 60 5.15 -13.37 4.88
C LEU A 60 5.76 -12.47 3.81
N LEU A 61 6.18 -11.28 4.20
CA LEU A 61 6.69 -10.29 3.26
C LEU A 61 8.21 -10.35 3.11
N GLN A 62 8.87 -11.19 3.89
CA GLN A 62 10.32 -11.35 3.86
C GLN A 62 11.03 -9.99 3.93
N THR A 63 10.69 -9.23 4.97
CA THR A 63 11.22 -7.89 5.16
C THR A 63 11.82 -7.76 6.56
N THR A 64 12.34 -6.59 6.87
CA THR A 64 12.97 -6.31 8.15
C THR A 64 12.00 -5.60 9.09
N ASP A 65 12.32 -5.59 10.39
CA ASP A 65 11.52 -4.88 11.40
C ASP A 65 11.37 -3.41 11.04
N GLY A 66 12.49 -2.77 10.70
CA GLY A 66 12.47 -1.33 10.40
C GLY A 66 11.65 -1.01 9.15
N ASN A 67 11.82 -1.81 8.11
CA ASN A 67 11.10 -1.60 6.87
C ASN A 67 9.60 -1.81 7.08
N LEU A 68 9.23 -2.89 7.77
CA LEU A 68 7.83 -3.16 8.05
C LEU A 68 7.22 -2.07 8.92
N SER A 69 7.93 -1.62 9.96
CA SER A 69 7.45 -0.57 10.85
C SER A 69 7.11 0.72 10.11
N VAL A 70 7.97 1.13 9.19
CA VAL A 70 7.76 2.36 8.42
C VAL A 70 6.50 2.25 7.58
N HIS A 71 6.34 1.13 6.89
CA HIS A 71 5.20 0.96 5.98
C HIS A 71 3.90 0.74 6.73
N ALA A 72 3.94 -0.04 7.83
CA ALA A 72 2.74 -0.24 8.64
C ALA A 72 2.25 1.09 9.23
N ARG A 73 3.17 1.94 9.69
CA ARG A 73 2.80 3.24 10.24
C ARG A 73 2.09 4.11 9.20
N LYS A 74 2.57 4.12 7.98
CA LYS A 74 1.92 4.89 6.91
C LYS A 74 0.49 4.43 6.68
N LEU A 75 0.27 3.12 6.72
CA LEU A 75 -1.08 2.57 6.55
C LEU A 75 -1.97 2.87 7.75
N GLU A 76 -1.41 2.85 8.97
CA GLU A 76 -2.16 3.23 10.17
C GLU A 76 -2.57 4.70 10.10
N GLU A 77 -1.66 5.57 9.70
CA GLU A 77 -1.94 7.01 9.60
C GLU A 77 -3.05 7.29 8.59
N ALA A 78 -3.11 6.51 7.54
CA ALA A 78 -4.16 6.62 6.54
C ALA A 78 -5.46 5.93 6.96
N LYS A 79 -5.47 5.25 8.13
CA LYS A 79 -6.62 4.53 8.64
C LYS A 79 -6.99 3.31 7.80
N TYR A 80 -6.06 2.78 7.05
CA TYR A 80 -6.29 1.57 6.25
C TYR A 80 -6.12 0.30 7.07
N ILE A 81 -5.30 0.35 8.12
CA ILE A 81 -5.13 -0.76 9.05
C ILE A 81 -5.22 -0.24 10.48
N ALA A 82 -5.62 -1.12 11.39
CA ALA A 82 -5.67 -0.84 12.81
C ALA A 82 -4.66 -1.71 13.53
N CYS A 83 -4.00 -1.14 14.52
CA CYS A 83 -2.99 -1.84 15.31
C CYS A 83 -3.51 -2.04 16.72
N THR A 84 -3.38 -3.25 17.23
CA THR A 84 -3.73 -3.58 18.61
C THR A 84 -2.49 -4.12 19.30
N LYS A 85 -2.13 -3.50 20.43
CA LYS A 85 -1.00 -3.94 21.23
C LYS A 85 -1.52 -4.57 22.51
N SER A 86 -0.99 -5.74 22.82
CA SER A 86 -1.41 -6.51 23.98
C SER A 86 -0.23 -7.32 24.50
N PHE A 87 -0.50 -8.18 25.46
CA PHE A 87 0.51 -9.07 26.02
C PHE A 87 -0.02 -10.50 25.97
N GLU A 88 0.88 -11.42 25.64
CA GLU A 88 0.65 -12.84 25.86
C GLU A 88 1.55 -13.23 27.03
N GLY A 89 0.96 -13.31 28.21
CA GLY A 89 1.77 -13.42 29.42
C GLY A 89 2.58 -12.14 29.59
N ARG A 90 3.90 -12.25 29.54
CA ARG A 90 4.80 -11.09 29.66
C ARG A 90 5.34 -10.62 28.31
N VAL A 91 4.96 -11.29 27.24
CA VAL A 91 5.50 -10.99 25.91
C VAL A 91 4.59 -9.98 25.21
N PRO A 92 5.13 -8.83 24.77
CA PRO A 92 4.34 -7.88 23.99
C PRO A 92 3.93 -8.51 22.66
N LYS A 93 2.69 -8.19 22.26
CA LYS A 93 2.14 -8.70 21.01
C LYS A 93 1.52 -7.55 20.24
N THR A 94 1.92 -7.40 19.00
CA THR A 94 1.38 -6.37 18.10
C THR A 94 0.63 -7.06 16.98
N GLU A 95 -0.63 -6.72 16.81
CA GLU A 95 -1.48 -7.30 15.77
C GLU A 95 -2.07 -6.21 14.90
N TYR A 96 -2.32 -6.54 13.65
CA TYR A 96 -2.93 -5.62 12.69
C TYR A 96 -4.16 -6.27 12.07
N ALA A 97 -5.11 -5.42 11.72
CA ALA A 97 -6.32 -5.84 11.00
C ALA A 97 -6.65 -4.79 9.96
N LEU A 98 -7.23 -5.23 8.87
CA LEU A 98 -7.67 -4.32 7.82
C LEU A 98 -8.95 -3.63 8.26
N THR A 99 -8.99 -2.30 8.05
CA THR A 99 -10.22 -1.55 8.35
C THR A 99 -11.15 -1.61 7.15
N PRO A 100 -12.44 -1.25 7.35
CA PRO A 100 -13.34 -1.12 6.19
C PRO A 100 -12.82 -0.15 5.14
N ALA A 101 -12.20 0.95 5.58
CA ALA A 101 -11.60 1.91 4.63
C ALA A 101 -10.45 1.29 3.86
N GLY A 102 -9.62 0.49 4.54
CA GLY A 102 -8.51 -0.20 3.89
C GLY A 102 -9.00 -1.23 2.89
N ARG A 103 -10.03 -1.97 3.23
CA ARG A 103 -10.62 -2.96 2.31
C ARG A 103 -11.17 -2.28 1.07
N LYS A 104 -11.86 -1.17 1.26
CA LYS A 104 -12.42 -0.42 0.13
C LYS A 104 -11.32 0.13 -0.76
N ALA A 105 -10.26 0.66 -0.15
CA ALA A 105 -9.11 1.17 -0.91
C ALA A 105 -8.43 0.07 -1.72
N LEU A 106 -8.28 -1.11 -1.13
CA LEU A 106 -7.70 -2.24 -1.83
C LEU A 106 -8.57 -2.67 -3.01
N GLU A 107 -9.88 -2.76 -2.80
CA GLU A 107 -10.81 -3.13 -3.88
C GLU A 107 -10.71 -2.14 -5.04
N LYS A 108 -10.69 -0.86 -4.73
CA LYS A 108 -10.54 0.17 -5.74
C LYS A 108 -9.21 0.07 -6.47
N TYR A 109 -8.15 -0.20 -5.73
CA TYR A 109 -6.82 -0.39 -6.31
C TYR A 109 -6.83 -1.57 -7.29
N LEU A 110 -7.44 -2.69 -6.90
CA LEU A 110 -7.51 -3.86 -7.76
C LEU A 110 -8.33 -3.61 -9.01
N ASP A 111 -9.42 -2.86 -8.89
CA ASP A 111 -10.23 -2.48 -10.06
C ASP A 111 -9.42 -1.62 -11.02
N HIS A 112 -8.65 -0.68 -10.50
CA HIS A 112 -7.79 0.17 -11.33
C HIS A 112 -6.70 -0.65 -12.02
N MET A 113 -6.11 -1.59 -11.29
CA MET A 113 -5.08 -2.46 -11.85
C MET A 113 -5.66 -3.36 -12.94
N GLU A 114 -6.85 -3.88 -12.70
CA GLU A 114 -7.54 -4.70 -13.70
C GLU A 114 -7.83 -3.91 -14.98
N ALA A 115 -8.28 -2.68 -14.83
CA ALA A 115 -8.53 -1.81 -15.98
C ALA A 115 -7.23 -1.54 -16.75
N LEU A 116 -6.14 -1.34 -16.04
CA LEU A 116 -4.83 -1.13 -16.66
C LEU A 116 -4.39 -2.38 -17.46
N ILE A 117 -4.56 -3.54 -16.86
CA ILE A 117 -4.21 -4.80 -17.51
C ILE A 117 -5.04 -4.99 -18.78
N GLU A 118 -6.34 -4.71 -18.71
CA GLU A 118 -7.21 -4.80 -19.86
C GLU A 118 -6.77 -3.86 -20.99
N ALA A 119 -6.39 -2.65 -20.62
CA ALA A 119 -5.91 -1.68 -21.62
C ALA A 119 -4.63 -2.18 -22.29
N MET A 120 -3.76 -2.86 -21.55
CA MET A 120 -2.52 -3.37 -22.10
C MET A 120 -2.70 -4.56 -23.03
N LYS A 121 -3.83 -5.26 -22.93
CA LYS A 121 -4.10 -6.43 -23.77
C LYS A 121 -4.68 -6.08 -25.12
N ARG A 122 -5.03 -4.85 -25.35
CA ARG A 122 -5.66 -4.42 -26.60
C ARG A 122 -4.68 -4.09 -27.70
#